data_b1cdbf7b73347ad9ea05a71edfa99af7
#
_entry.id   b1cdbf7b73347ad9ea05a71edfa99af7
#
_cell.length_a   1.000
_cell.length_b   1.000
_cell.length_c   1.000
_cell.angle_alpha   90.00
_cell.angle_beta   90.00
_cell.angle_gamma   90.00
#
_symmetry.space_group_name_H-M   'P 1'
#
loop_
_entity.id
_entity.type
_entity.pdbx_description
1 polymer ?
#
loop_
_entity_poly.entity_id
_entity_poly.type
_entity_poly.pdbx_seq_one_letter_code
_entity_poly.pdbx_strand_id
1 'polypeptide(L)'
;MTTYKELQDEVLAWLDESGDTGTTLTNVKNALNQAHFNRLTKELWPFMLWDSAETFSLTAGVQTYGLHPEFHRPYYFYNQTRREYLREVPARGLAPSGADWNQDRDRATFALWGRSPVLSQPTAATTLRIVSSSASDNTVGKAITIRGVVNGAITTESLTPNGTTPVTGSLSFSKVLGVTKGAAWAGTLTLSTSGGTTLLTLNSDEWGRSYQQLYLLASPSTADVVEYRFYRRPRPLTSDNDLPDIPPPFAKVLVWDALMMLFAYDNQAEAARMQEFSKWQFELDTAMRLAFLESQGVEAEPQYVRVTDGGGDWGPSVWMP
;
A
#
# COMPACT_ATOMS: atom_id res chain seq x y z
N MET A 1 24.26 -11.29 2.36
CA MET A 1 22.98 -10.54 2.29
C MET A 1 22.79 -9.88 3.63
N THR A 2 22.44 -8.61 3.67
CA THR A 2 22.29 -7.90 4.96
C THR A 2 20.89 -8.14 5.50
N THR A 3 20.79 -8.85 6.61
CA THR A 3 19.53 -9.17 7.29
C THR A 3 19.12 -8.04 8.24
N TYR A 4 17.84 -8.02 8.64
CA TYR A 4 17.34 -7.07 9.62
C TYR A 4 18.10 -7.17 10.96
N LYS A 5 18.46 -8.40 11.38
CA LYS A 5 19.28 -8.62 12.58
C LYS A 5 20.66 -7.98 12.47
N GLU A 6 21.33 -8.16 11.32
CA GLU A 6 22.66 -7.55 11.11
C GLU A 6 22.60 -6.02 11.15
N LEU A 7 21.54 -5.40 10.62
CA LEU A 7 21.32 -3.95 10.73
C LEU A 7 21.09 -3.51 12.17
N GLN A 8 20.31 -4.28 12.96
CA GLN A 8 20.09 -4.00 14.38
C GLN A 8 21.39 -4.06 15.16
N ASP A 9 22.19 -5.12 14.95
CA ASP A 9 23.45 -5.32 15.64
C ASP A 9 24.47 -4.21 15.31
N GLU A 10 24.48 -3.76 14.05
CA GLU A 10 25.35 -2.65 13.64
C GLU A 10 24.93 -1.32 14.31
N VAL A 11 23.62 -1.01 14.38
CA VAL A 11 23.12 0.18 15.10
C VAL A 11 23.45 0.10 16.59
N LEU A 12 23.22 -1.05 17.24
CA LEU A 12 23.52 -1.24 18.66
C LEU A 12 25.03 -1.12 18.96
N ALA A 13 25.89 -1.60 18.04
CA ALA A 13 27.34 -1.44 18.19
C ALA A 13 27.76 0.04 18.15
N TRP A 14 27.12 0.87 17.33
CA TRP A 14 27.37 2.31 17.30
C TRP A 14 26.85 3.06 18.52
N LEU A 15 25.85 2.50 19.21
CA LEU A 15 25.30 3.04 20.46
C LEU A 15 26.06 2.54 21.70
N ASP A 16 27.12 1.74 21.52
CA ASP A 16 27.84 1.04 22.61
C ASP A 16 26.97 0.13 23.47
N GLU A 17 25.82 -0.35 22.93
CA GLU A 17 24.84 -1.19 23.60
C GLU A 17 24.70 -2.57 22.95
N SER A 18 25.82 -3.15 22.55
CA SER A 18 25.85 -4.47 21.91
C SER A 18 25.21 -5.55 22.81
N GLY A 19 24.24 -6.27 22.28
CA GLY A 19 23.55 -7.34 22.99
C GLY A 19 22.38 -6.90 23.87
N ASP A 20 21.96 -5.62 23.82
CA ASP A 20 20.74 -5.19 24.50
C ASP A 20 19.50 -5.87 23.88
N THR A 21 18.58 -6.33 24.75
CA THR A 21 17.32 -6.96 24.37
C THR A 21 16.11 -6.17 24.87
N GLY A 22 16.35 -5.01 25.46
CA GLY A 22 15.35 -4.20 26.15
C GLY A 22 14.75 -3.09 25.29
N THR A 23 14.58 -1.93 25.92
CA THR A 23 13.96 -0.75 25.32
C THR A 23 14.77 -0.19 24.17
N THR A 24 16.11 -0.20 24.26
CA THR A 24 17.02 0.28 23.22
C THR A 24 16.84 -0.53 21.94
N LEU A 25 16.82 -1.86 22.01
CA LEU A 25 16.55 -2.72 20.85
C LEU A 25 15.19 -2.40 20.22
N THR A 26 14.15 -2.14 21.02
CA THR A 26 12.83 -1.74 20.51
C THR A 26 12.90 -0.41 19.74
N ASN A 27 13.63 0.57 20.28
CA ASN A 27 13.83 1.85 19.62
C ASN A 27 14.63 1.70 18.32
N VAL A 28 15.67 0.87 18.31
CA VAL A 28 16.45 0.56 17.11
C VAL A 28 15.58 -0.09 16.03
N LYS A 29 14.75 -1.08 16.40
CA LYS A 29 13.80 -1.72 15.47
C LYS A 29 12.82 -0.72 14.86
N ASN A 30 12.29 0.19 15.67
CA ASN A 30 11.37 1.23 15.20
C ASN A 30 12.08 2.23 14.28
N ALA A 31 13.28 2.68 14.64
CA ALA A 31 14.06 3.63 13.84
C ALA A 31 14.44 3.02 12.47
N LEU A 32 14.89 1.76 12.43
CA LEU A 32 15.21 1.05 11.19
C LEU A 32 13.98 0.89 10.29
N ASN A 33 12.82 0.51 10.85
CA ASN A 33 11.58 0.42 10.07
C ASN A 33 11.14 1.78 9.53
N GLN A 34 11.26 2.83 10.33
CA GLN A 34 10.94 4.18 9.90
C GLN A 34 11.90 4.67 8.81
N ALA A 35 13.20 4.41 8.96
CA ALA A 35 14.21 4.71 7.95
C ALA A 35 13.90 3.99 6.63
N HIS A 36 13.62 2.68 6.69
CA HIS A 36 13.27 1.86 5.55
C HIS A 36 12.03 2.40 4.81
N PHE A 37 10.96 2.69 5.55
CA PHE A 37 9.76 3.26 4.98
C PHE A 37 10.00 4.64 4.36
N ASN A 38 10.63 5.56 5.08
CA ASN A 38 10.87 6.93 4.61
C ASN A 38 11.75 6.95 3.35
N ARG A 39 12.79 6.12 3.33
CA ARG A 39 13.74 6.05 2.21
C ARG A 39 13.04 5.56 0.94
N LEU A 40 12.25 4.51 1.04
CA LEU A 40 11.61 3.87 -0.11
C LEU A 40 10.35 4.58 -0.60
N THR A 41 9.72 5.41 0.25
CA THR A 41 8.54 6.19 -0.16
C THR A 41 8.86 7.58 -0.69
N LYS A 42 10.08 8.08 -0.41
CA LYS A 42 10.51 9.41 -0.85
C LYS A 42 10.64 9.50 -2.37
N GLU A 43 11.11 8.44 -3.00
CA GLU A 43 11.39 8.37 -4.43
C GLU A 43 10.81 7.11 -5.06
N LEU A 44 10.71 7.12 -6.39
CA LEU A 44 10.22 5.98 -7.18
C LEU A 44 11.40 5.09 -7.59
N TRP A 45 11.81 4.24 -6.69
CA TRP A 45 12.93 3.34 -6.94
C TRP A 45 12.55 2.23 -7.92
N PRO A 46 13.31 1.99 -9.01
CA PRO A 46 12.99 0.94 -9.99
C PRO A 46 12.88 -0.46 -9.41
N PHE A 47 13.67 -0.77 -8.37
CA PHE A 47 13.61 -2.07 -7.68
C PHE A 47 12.35 -2.24 -6.80
N MET A 48 11.57 -1.18 -6.60
CA MET A 48 10.25 -1.22 -5.95
C MET A 48 9.10 -1.41 -6.96
N LEU A 49 9.40 -1.44 -8.26
CA LEU A 49 8.40 -1.72 -9.27
C LEU A 49 7.92 -3.17 -9.15
N TRP A 50 6.62 -3.37 -9.17
CA TRP A 50 6.02 -4.71 -9.14
C TRP A 50 6.38 -5.49 -10.41
N ASP A 51 6.80 -6.75 -10.25
CA ASP A 51 7.41 -7.54 -11.33
C ASP A 51 6.44 -7.83 -12.49
N SER A 52 5.17 -8.06 -12.18
CA SER A 52 4.13 -8.39 -13.15
C SER A 52 3.09 -7.28 -13.28
N ALA A 53 2.45 -7.21 -14.42
CA ALA A 53 1.26 -6.38 -14.58
C ALA A 53 0.06 -7.08 -13.93
N GLU A 54 -0.73 -6.31 -13.18
CA GLU A 54 -1.99 -6.74 -12.60
C GLU A 54 -3.14 -6.32 -13.52
N THR A 55 -4.25 -7.04 -13.46
CA THR A 55 -5.42 -6.72 -14.27
C THR A 55 -6.69 -6.73 -13.45
N PHE A 56 -7.65 -5.89 -13.83
CA PHE A 56 -9.02 -5.96 -13.35
C PHE A 56 -10.00 -5.66 -14.49
N SER A 57 -11.19 -6.25 -14.42
CA SER A 57 -12.24 -6.00 -15.40
C SER A 57 -13.16 -4.88 -14.91
N LEU A 58 -13.47 -3.95 -15.79
CA LEU A 58 -14.48 -2.94 -15.54
C LEU A 58 -15.88 -3.57 -15.55
N THR A 59 -16.74 -3.09 -14.67
CA THR A 59 -18.14 -3.51 -14.60
C THR A 59 -19.01 -2.30 -14.94
N ALA A 60 -19.99 -2.48 -15.82
CA ALA A 60 -20.91 -1.42 -16.19
C ALA A 60 -21.56 -0.78 -14.95
N GLY A 61 -21.52 0.53 -14.88
CA GLY A 61 -22.07 1.31 -13.75
C GLY A 61 -21.17 1.38 -12.51
N VAL A 62 -20.07 0.66 -12.43
CA VAL A 62 -19.14 0.68 -11.29
C VAL A 62 -17.98 1.63 -11.59
N GLN A 63 -17.79 2.62 -10.73
CA GLN A 63 -16.74 3.63 -10.89
C GLN A 63 -15.54 3.39 -9.96
N THR A 64 -15.67 2.56 -8.92
CA THR A 64 -14.61 2.36 -7.91
C THR A 64 -14.08 0.95 -7.93
N TYR A 65 -12.76 0.83 -7.98
CA TYR A 65 -12.04 -0.44 -8.01
C TYR A 65 -10.93 -0.42 -6.96
N GLY A 66 -10.83 -1.52 -6.20
CA GLY A 66 -9.70 -1.72 -5.29
C GLY A 66 -8.47 -2.14 -6.08
N LEU A 67 -7.31 -1.60 -5.71
CA LEU A 67 -6.03 -1.96 -6.29
C LEU A 67 -5.31 -2.99 -5.41
N HIS A 68 -4.22 -3.54 -5.91
CA HIS A 68 -3.41 -4.52 -5.19
C HIS A 68 -3.06 -4.02 -3.77
N PRO A 69 -3.04 -4.87 -2.74
CA PRO A 69 -2.81 -4.44 -1.35
C PRO A 69 -1.44 -3.78 -1.13
N GLU A 70 -0.44 -4.15 -1.90
CA GLU A 70 0.89 -3.55 -1.85
C GLU A 70 1.03 -2.30 -2.74
N PHE A 71 -0.05 -1.86 -3.38
CA PHE A 71 -0.04 -0.68 -4.23
C PHE A 71 0.36 0.57 -3.43
N HIS A 72 1.37 1.27 -3.90
CA HIS A 72 1.81 2.54 -3.35
C HIS A 72 1.61 3.68 -4.34
N ARG A 73 2.23 3.61 -5.51
CA ARG A 73 2.10 4.60 -6.59
C ARG A 73 1.99 3.90 -7.93
N PRO A 74 1.19 4.44 -8.86
CA PRO A 74 1.07 3.86 -10.18
C PRO A 74 2.36 4.07 -10.98
N TYR A 75 2.68 3.09 -11.82
CA TYR A 75 3.60 3.25 -12.93
C TYR A 75 2.82 3.55 -14.19
N TYR A 76 1.77 2.75 -14.49
CA TYR A 76 0.79 3.04 -15.53
C TYR A 76 -0.55 2.34 -15.24
N PHE A 77 -1.61 2.84 -15.88
CA PHE A 77 -2.88 2.14 -16.10
C PHE A 77 -3.16 2.13 -17.60
N TYR A 78 -3.45 0.96 -18.16
CA TYR A 78 -3.67 0.77 -19.58
C TYR A 78 -4.95 -0.04 -19.82
N ASN A 79 -5.88 0.52 -20.60
CA ASN A 79 -7.07 -0.20 -21.02
C ASN A 79 -6.71 -1.08 -22.23
N GLN A 80 -6.57 -2.38 -22.00
CA GLN A 80 -6.20 -3.35 -23.04
C GLN A 80 -7.25 -3.45 -24.14
N THR A 81 -8.54 -3.32 -23.78
CA THR A 81 -9.66 -3.42 -24.72
C THR A 81 -9.68 -2.26 -25.70
N ARG A 82 -9.40 -1.05 -25.21
CA ARG A 82 -9.40 0.19 -26.02
C ARG A 82 -8.03 0.59 -26.54
N ARG A 83 -6.97 -0.04 -26.03
CA ARG A 83 -5.58 0.26 -26.35
C ARG A 83 -5.19 1.71 -26.03
N GLU A 84 -5.58 2.19 -24.85
CA GLU A 84 -5.31 3.55 -24.41
C GLU A 84 -4.82 3.58 -22.95
N TYR A 85 -3.94 4.53 -22.63
CA TYR A 85 -3.53 4.81 -21.26
C TYR A 85 -4.59 5.63 -20.53
N LEU A 86 -4.87 5.26 -19.27
CA LEU A 86 -5.71 6.08 -18.42
C LEU A 86 -4.88 7.26 -17.86
N ARG A 87 -5.51 8.43 -17.79
CA ARG A 87 -4.88 9.66 -17.29
C ARG A 87 -5.30 9.89 -15.84
N GLU A 88 -4.33 10.17 -14.97
CA GLU A 88 -4.61 10.56 -13.61
C GLU A 88 -5.07 12.03 -13.52
N VAL A 89 -6.13 12.27 -12.77
CA VAL A 89 -6.61 13.60 -12.44
C VAL A 89 -6.43 13.80 -10.93
N PRO A 90 -5.87 14.93 -10.47
CA PRO A 90 -5.75 15.20 -9.04
C PRO A 90 -7.10 15.14 -8.35
N ALA A 91 -7.17 14.50 -7.18
CA ALA A 91 -8.40 14.38 -6.40
C ALA A 91 -9.03 15.74 -6.04
N ARG A 92 -8.27 16.83 -6.04
CA ARG A 92 -8.77 18.21 -5.86
C ARG A 92 -9.73 18.63 -6.99
N GLY A 93 -9.57 18.11 -8.21
CA GLY A 93 -10.48 18.33 -9.32
C GLY A 93 -11.81 17.59 -9.18
N LEU A 94 -11.94 16.73 -8.17
CA LEU A 94 -13.17 15.97 -7.88
C LEU A 94 -14.11 16.71 -6.92
N ALA A 95 -13.87 17.99 -6.60
CA ALA A 95 -14.78 18.77 -5.80
C ALA A 95 -16.17 18.84 -6.46
N PRO A 96 -17.26 18.59 -5.74
CA PRO A 96 -18.60 18.61 -6.27
C PRO A 96 -19.06 20.06 -6.51
N SER A 97 -18.57 20.67 -7.54
CA SER A 97 -19.21 21.86 -8.10
C SER A 97 -20.26 21.37 -9.07
N GLY A 98 -21.43 21.00 -8.61
CA GLY A 98 -22.72 20.76 -9.26
C GLY A 98 -22.89 20.81 -10.79
N ALA A 99 -21.85 20.88 -11.54
CA ALA A 99 -21.81 20.99 -12.98
C ALA A 99 -21.16 19.74 -13.56
N ASP A 100 -21.96 18.96 -14.20
CA ASP A 100 -21.65 18.08 -15.34
C ASP A 100 -20.38 17.22 -15.33
N TRP A 101 -20.16 16.45 -14.27
CA TRP A 101 -19.15 15.39 -14.25
C TRP A 101 -19.38 14.33 -15.34
N ASN A 102 -20.59 14.26 -15.90
CA ASN A 102 -21.03 13.18 -16.78
C ASN A 102 -20.99 13.51 -18.27
N GLN A 103 -20.74 14.75 -18.70
CA GLN A 103 -21.07 15.05 -20.08
C GLN A 103 -19.92 14.96 -21.08
N ASP A 104 -18.64 15.14 -20.70
CA ASP A 104 -17.59 15.15 -21.72
C ASP A 104 -16.20 14.69 -21.26
N ARG A 105 -16.11 14.02 -20.12
CA ARG A 105 -14.81 13.54 -19.69
C ARG A 105 -14.54 12.17 -20.26
N ASP A 106 -13.52 12.15 -21.05
CA ASP A 106 -12.87 11.01 -21.64
C ASP A 106 -12.88 9.81 -20.66
N ARG A 107 -13.39 8.69 -21.12
CA ARG A 107 -13.50 7.44 -20.32
C ARG A 107 -12.15 6.92 -19.83
N ALA A 108 -11.07 7.55 -20.28
CA ALA A 108 -9.69 7.26 -19.96
C ALA A 108 -9.16 8.02 -18.73
N THR A 109 -10.00 8.67 -17.92
CA THR A 109 -9.54 9.45 -16.76
C THR A 109 -9.91 8.79 -15.44
N PHE A 110 -8.94 8.79 -14.49
CA PHE A 110 -9.12 8.25 -13.16
C PHE A 110 -8.54 9.16 -12.08
N ALA A 111 -8.96 8.95 -10.85
CA ALA A 111 -8.31 9.50 -9.67
C ALA A 111 -8.04 8.41 -8.65
N LEU A 112 -6.97 8.54 -7.91
CA LEU A 112 -6.70 7.71 -6.74
C LEU A 112 -7.36 8.37 -5.53
N TRP A 113 -8.45 7.79 -5.05
CA TRP A 113 -9.24 8.37 -3.98
C TRP A 113 -9.65 7.34 -2.94
N GLY A 114 -9.29 7.65 -1.69
CA GLY A 114 -9.76 6.88 -0.55
C GLY A 114 -9.18 5.49 -0.43
N ARG A 115 -9.66 4.78 0.57
CA ARG A 115 -9.29 3.39 0.84
C ARG A 115 -10.53 2.57 1.12
N SER A 116 -10.50 1.30 0.74
CA SER A 116 -11.53 0.31 1.03
C SER A 116 -10.96 -0.82 1.87
N PRO A 117 -11.70 -1.36 2.83
CA PRO A 117 -11.31 -2.55 3.58
C PRO A 117 -11.41 -3.84 2.75
N VAL A 118 -12.03 -3.76 1.58
CA VAL A 118 -12.22 -4.88 0.65
C VAL A 118 -11.75 -4.49 -0.75
N LEU A 119 -11.32 -5.47 -1.52
CA LEU A 119 -10.87 -5.29 -2.90
C LEU A 119 -12.02 -4.83 -3.80
N SER A 120 -13.19 -5.45 -3.64
CA SER A 120 -14.42 -5.05 -4.33
C SER A 120 -15.57 -4.98 -3.33
N GLN A 121 -16.46 -4.01 -3.52
CA GLN A 121 -17.69 -3.90 -2.73
C GLN A 121 -18.78 -4.83 -3.31
N PRO A 122 -19.73 -5.31 -2.47
CA PRO A 122 -20.90 -5.98 -2.98
C PRO A 122 -21.64 -5.11 -4.00
N THR A 123 -22.04 -5.68 -5.12
CA THR A 123 -22.83 -4.96 -6.15
C THR A 123 -24.29 -4.76 -5.76
N ALA A 124 -24.78 -5.59 -4.85
CA ALA A 124 -26.11 -5.52 -4.24
C ALA A 124 -26.03 -5.96 -2.78
N ALA A 125 -27.04 -5.64 -1.98
CA ALA A 125 -27.12 -6.11 -0.61
C ALA A 125 -27.11 -7.65 -0.56
N THR A 126 -26.13 -8.23 0.13
CA THR A 126 -25.91 -9.68 0.19
C THR A 126 -25.35 -10.11 1.54
N THR A 127 -25.61 -11.33 1.93
CA THR A 127 -24.95 -11.94 3.09
C THR A 127 -23.50 -12.26 2.75
N LEU A 128 -22.65 -12.17 3.76
CA LEU A 128 -21.20 -12.41 3.61
C LEU A 128 -20.85 -13.77 4.18
N ARG A 129 -19.85 -14.39 3.59
CA ARG A 129 -19.36 -15.71 3.95
C ARG A 129 -17.85 -15.66 4.20
N ILE A 130 -17.43 -16.33 5.25
CA ILE A 130 -16.02 -16.49 5.63
C ILE A 130 -15.59 -17.94 5.52
N VAL A 131 -14.32 -18.14 5.18
CA VAL A 131 -13.69 -19.46 5.18
C VAL A 131 -12.20 -19.30 5.48
N SER A 132 -11.62 -20.25 6.22
CA SER A 132 -10.16 -20.37 6.40
C SER A 132 -9.59 -21.43 5.47
N SER A 133 -8.31 -21.28 5.13
CA SER A 133 -7.54 -22.34 4.49
C SER A 133 -7.07 -23.42 5.48
N SER A 134 -7.22 -23.20 6.79
CA SER A 134 -6.79 -24.13 7.85
C SER A 134 -7.95 -24.63 8.71
N ALA A 135 -8.03 -25.92 8.92
CA ALA A 135 -9.02 -26.55 9.79
C ALA A 135 -8.88 -26.13 11.27
N SER A 136 -7.70 -25.63 11.69
CA SER A 136 -7.43 -25.17 13.06
C SER A 136 -8.11 -23.86 13.41
N ASP A 137 -8.69 -23.17 12.44
CA ASP A 137 -9.38 -21.89 12.65
C ASP A 137 -10.89 -22.13 12.90
N ASN A 138 -11.21 -22.70 14.06
CA ASN A 138 -12.57 -23.13 14.41
C ASN A 138 -13.00 -22.70 15.82
N THR A 139 -12.37 -21.68 16.40
CA THR A 139 -12.64 -21.24 17.79
C THR A 139 -13.28 -19.86 17.83
N VAL A 140 -14.10 -19.61 18.88
CA VAL A 140 -14.76 -18.32 19.11
C VAL A 140 -13.76 -17.17 19.25
N GLY A 141 -12.57 -17.42 19.83
CA GLY A 141 -11.51 -16.41 19.94
C GLY A 141 -10.96 -15.91 18.62
N LYS A 142 -11.21 -16.64 17.53
CA LYS A 142 -10.81 -16.27 16.16
C LYS A 142 -11.93 -15.60 15.35
N ALA A 143 -12.97 -15.11 16.00
CA ALA A 143 -14.08 -14.45 15.33
C ALA A 143 -13.60 -13.25 14.49
N ILE A 144 -14.33 -13.01 13.41
CA ILE A 144 -14.14 -11.84 12.53
C ILE A 144 -15.26 -10.87 12.80
N THR A 145 -14.89 -9.60 12.90
CA THR A 145 -15.83 -8.50 12.99
C THR A 145 -15.94 -7.81 11.63
N ILE A 146 -17.13 -7.80 11.05
CA ILE A 146 -17.45 -7.12 9.81
C ILE A 146 -18.32 -5.93 10.15
N ARG A 147 -17.88 -4.73 9.81
CA ARG A 147 -18.65 -3.49 9.92
C ARG A 147 -19.06 -3.06 8.54
N GLY A 148 -20.34 -2.71 8.37
CA GLY A 148 -20.85 -2.33 7.06
C GLY A 148 -22.22 -1.65 7.13
N VAL A 149 -22.81 -1.42 5.98
CA VAL A 149 -24.13 -0.81 5.83
C VAL A 149 -25.16 -1.89 5.54
N VAL A 150 -26.16 -1.97 6.41
CA VAL A 150 -27.31 -2.88 6.30
C VAL A 150 -28.59 -2.02 6.35
N ASN A 151 -29.42 -2.07 5.31
CA ASN A 151 -30.63 -1.26 5.21
C ASN A 151 -30.42 0.25 5.48
N GLY A 152 -29.28 0.80 5.00
CA GLY A 152 -28.92 2.21 5.20
C GLY A 152 -28.29 2.55 6.56
N ALA A 153 -28.26 1.64 7.51
CA ALA A 153 -27.65 1.83 8.84
C ALA A 153 -26.27 1.15 8.94
N ILE A 154 -25.35 1.76 9.69
CA ILE A 154 -24.05 1.15 9.99
C ILE A 154 -24.28 0.08 11.06
N THR A 155 -23.93 -1.15 10.74
CA THR A 155 -24.13 -2.32 11.59
C THR A 155 -22.86 -3.15 11.63
N THR A 156 -22.69 -3.93 12.68
CA THR A 156 -21.56 -4.84 12.86
C THR A 156 -22.07 -6.26 13.03
N GLU A 157 -21.43 -7.21 12.37
CA GLU A 157 -21.65 -8.65 12.50
C GLU A 157 -20.35 -9.34 12.90
N SER A 158 -20.45 -10.30 13.82
CA SER A 158 -19.32 -11.13 14.21
C SER A 158 -19.57 -12.56 13.73
N LEU A 159 -18.60 -13.11 12.97
CA LEU A 159 -18.67 -14.46 12.44
C LEU A 159 -17.55 -15.30 13.07
N THR A 160 -17.90 -16.42 13.67
CA THR A 160 -16.93 -17.40 14.18
C THR A 160 -16.56 -18.35 13.04
N PRO A 161 -15.26 -18.50 12.72
CA PRO A 161 -14.82 -19.40 11.66
C PRO A 161 -15.08 -20.86 12.05
N ASN A 162 -15.25 -21.71 11.03
CA ASN A 162 -15.39 -23.17 11.19
C ASN A 162 -14.35 -23.90 10.30
N GLY A 163 -13.09 -23.52 10.48
CA GLY A 163 -11.98 -24.07 9.70
C GLY A 163 -12.19 -23.85 8.20
N THR A 164 -12.06 -24.93 7.43
CA THR A 164 -12.25 -24.94 5.98
C THR A 164 -13.71 -24.98 5.54
N THR A 165 -14.65 -25.09 6.50
CA THR A 165 -16.08 -25.04 6.20
C THR A 165 -16.57 -23.60 6.15
N PRO A 166 -17.21 -23.14 5.07
CA PRO A 166 -17.71 -21.78 4.98
C PRO A 166 -18.79 -21.48 6.01
N VAL A 167 -18.69 -20.32 6.67
CA VAL A 167 -19.70 -19.79 7.59
C VAL A 167 -20.32 -18.56 6.96
N THR A 168 -21.65 -18.56 6.81
CA THR A 168 -22.43 -17.45 6.23
C THR A 168 -23.07 -16.64 7.35
N GLY A 169 -22.94 -15.31 7.25
CA GLY A 169 -23.58 -14.38 8.15
C GLY A 169 -25.09 -14.26 7.92
N SER A 170 -25.77 -13.58 8.82
CA SER A 170 -27.21 -13.33 8.77
C SER A 170 -27.57 -11.97 8.20
N LEU A 171 -26.63 -11.00 8.27
CA LEU A 171 -26.87 -9.63 7.84
C LEU A 171 -26.56 -9.45 6.34
N SER A 172 -27.43 -8.69 5.66
CA SER A 172 -27.28 -8.39 4.23
C SER A 172 -26.61 -7.04 4.05
N PHE A 173 -25.32 -7.03 3.73
CA PHE A 173 -24.52 -5.83 3.58
C PHE A 173 -24.58 -5.27 2.16
N SER A 174 -24.95 -3.99 2.05
CA SER A 174 -24.83 -3.22 0.80
C SER A 174 -23.45 -2.59 0.62
N LYS A 175 -22.70 -2.39 1.72
CA LYS A 175 -21.33 -1.86 1.71
C LYS A 175 -20.55 -2.39 2.91
N VAL A 176 -19.31 -2.79 2.69
CA VAL A 176 -18.35 -3.18 3.75
C VAL A 176 -17.48 -1.98 4.09
N LEU A 177 -17.43 -1.60 5.38
CA LEU A 177 -16.69 -0.45 5.90
C LEU A 177 -15.47 -0.84 6.73
N GLY A 178 -15.39 -2.09 7.17
CA GLY A 178 -14.27 -2.61 7.96
C GLY A 178 -14.36 -4.12 8.11
N VAL A 179 -13.20 -4.77 8.13
CA VAL A 179 -13.07 -6.20 8.42
C VAL A 179 -11.84 -6.36 9.31
N THR A 180 -12.03 -6.97 10.48
CA THR A 180 -10.93 -7.20 11.44
C THR A 180 -11.00 -8.61 12.02
N LYS A 181 -9.86 -9.26 12.17
CA LYS A 181 -9.73 -10.51 12.89
C LYS A 181 -9.63 -10.25 14.40
N GLY A 182 -10.24 -11.10 15.21
CA GLY A 182 -10.14 -11.03 16.66
C GLY A 182 -8.85 -11.64 17.24
N ALA A 183 -8.20 -12.54 16.49
CA ALA A 183 -6.94 -13.17 16.84
C ALA A 183 -6.17 -13.58 15.58
N ALA A 184 -4.90 -13.97 15.74
CA ALA A 184 -4.11 -14.57 14.66
C ALA A 184 -4.71 -15.91 14.23
N TRP A 185 -4.71 -16.16 12.93
CA TRP A 185 -5.20 -17.37 12.31
C TRP A 185 -4.04 -18.29 11.91
N ALA A 186 -4.32 -19.59 11.80
CA ALA A 186 -3.35 -20.54 11.28
C ALA A 186 -3.32 -20.56 9.74
N GLY A 187 -4.42 -20.20 9.12
CA GLY A 187 -4.58 -20.15 7.68
C GLY A 187 -4.96 -18.76 7.16
N THR A 188 -5.13 -18.69 5.87
CA THR A 188 -5.61 -17.51 5.15
C THR A 188 -7.12 -17.39 5.28
N LEU A 189 -7.61 -16.22 5.65
CA LEU A 189 -9.03 -15.88 5.64
C LEU A 189 -9.46 -15.45 4.23
N THR A 190 -10.56 -15.99 3.74
CA THR A 190 -11.27 -15.46 2.59
C THR A 190 -12.66 -14.99 3.01
N LEU A 191 -12.97 -13.72 2.73
CA LEU A 191 -14.32 -13.13 2.84
C LEU A 191 -14.90 -13.05 1.42
N SER A 192 -16.11 -13.58 1.25
CA SER A 192 -16.84 -13.55 -0.02
C SER A 192 -18.31 -13.21 0.18
N THR A 193 -18.99 -12.85 -0.90
CA THR A 193 -20.45 -12.81 -0.93
C THR A 193 -21.00 -14.23 -0.84
N SER A 194 -22.27 -14.39 -0.48
CA SER A 194 -22.97 -15.69 -0.54
C SER A 194 -22.97 -16.28 -1.97
N GLY A 195 -22.91 -15.45 -3.00
CA GLY A 195 -22.76 -15.85 -4.40
C GLY A 195 -21.36 -16.28 -4.81
N GLY A 196 -20.37 -16.24 -3.89
CA GLY A 196 -18.99 -16.73 -4.14
C GLY A 196 -18.00 -15.67 -4.62
N THR A 197 -18.40 -14.40 -4.82
CA THR A 197 -17.45 -13.35 -5.20
C THR A 197 -16.54 -13.03 -4.02
N THR A 198 -15.23 -13.20 -4.19
CA THR A 198 -14.24 -12.84 -3.17
C THR A 198 -14.12 -11.33 -3.04
N LEU A 199 -14.28 -10.84 -1.81
CA LEU A 199 -14.18 -9.41 -1.46
C LEU A 199 -12.83 -9.09 -0.80
N LEU A 200 -12.27 -10.02 -0.03
CA LEU A 200 -11.07 -9.83 0.75
C LEU A 200 -10.38 -11.16 1.02
N THR A 201 -9.05 -11.15 0.99
CA THR A 201 -8.21 -12.23 1.50
C THR A 201 -7.21 -11.64 2.49
N LEU A 202 -7.08 -12.23 3.70
CA LEU A 202 -6.11 -11.86 4.72
C LEU A 202 -5.20 -13.04 5.03
N ASN A 203 -3.91 -12.80 5.09
CA ASN A 203 -2.94 -13.79 5.52
C ASN A 203 -3.08 -14.10 7.03
N SER A 204 -2.40 -15.14 7.51
CA SER A 204 -2.48 -15.61 8.90
C SER A 204 -2.19 -14.52 9.93
N ASP A 205 -1.20 -13.70 9.69
CA ASP A 205 -0.68 -12.63 10.54
C ASP A 205 -1.35 -11.26 10.33
N GLU A 206 -2.14 -11.10 9.27
CA GLU A 206 -2.85 -9.85 8.99
C GLU A 206 -4.13 -9.74 9.81
N TRP A 207 -4.32 -8.61 10.49
CA TRP A 207 -5.51 -8.29 11.28
C TRP A 207 -6.62 -7.62 10.46
N GLY A 208 -6.25 -6.94 9.41
CA GLY A 208 -7.13 -6.26 8.46
C GLY A 208 -6.33 -5.74 7.30
N ARG A 209 -7.00 -5.32 6.25
CA ARG A 209 -6.35 -4.81 5.04
C ARG A 209 -7.04 -3.55 4.55
N SER A 210 -6.30 -2.73 3.84
CA SER A 210 -6.81 -1.50 3.23
C SER A 210 -6.26 -1.39 1.82
N TYR A 211 -7.16 -1.37 0.86
CA TYR A 211 -6.87 -1.24 -0.56
C TYR A 211 -6.97 0.21 -1.01
N GLN A 212 -5.99 0.72 -1.73
CA GLN A 212 -6.12 1.98 -2.44
C GLN A 212 -7.26 1.85 -3.45
N GLN A 213 -8.12 2.87 -3.54
CA GLN A 213 -9.19 2.88 -4.54
C GLN A 213 -8.80 3.72 -5.74
N LEU A 214 -9.07 3.16 -6.91
CA LEU A 214 -9.11 3.87 -8.18
C LEU A 214 -10.56 4.26 -8.44
N TYR A 215 -10.79 5.53 -8.74
CA TYR A 215 -12.08 6.07 -9.11
C TYR A 215 -12.05 6.51 -10.58
N LEU A 216 -12.89 5.90 -11.42
CA LEU A 216 -13.08 6.32 -12.81
C LEU A 216 -14.05 7.51 -12.85
N LEU A 217 -13.64 8.59 -13.52
CA LEU A 217 -14.48 9.78 -13.62
C LEU A 217 -15.73 9.54 -14.47
N ALA A 218 -15.62 8.70 -15.50
CA ALA A 218 -16.75 8.26 -16.28
C ALA A 218 -17.19 6.84 -15.88
N SER A 219 -18.49 6.63 -15.74
CA SER A 219 -19.04 5.31 -15.47
C SER A 219 -18.80 4.37 -16.66
N PRO A 220 -18.15 3.20 -16.47
CA PRO A 220 -17.98 2.24 -17.56
C PRO A 220 -19.34 1.79 -18.11
N SER A 221 -19.41 1.66 -19.42
CA SER A 221 -20.59 1.07 -20.09
C SER A 221 -20.32 -0.34 -20.60
N THR A 222 -19.08 -0.76 -20.62
CA THR A 222 -18.60 -2.04 -21.17
C THR A 222 -17.63 -2.71 -20.17
N ALA A 223 -17.50 -4.00 -20.28
CA ALA A 223 -16.56 -4.81 -19.48
C ALA A 223 -15.17 -4.76 -20.13
N ASP A 224 -14.52 -3.61 -20.06
CA ASP A 224 -13.16 -3.46 -20.54
C ASP A 224 -12.17 -4.07 -19.51
N VAL A 225 -11.00 -4.50 -19.98
CA VAL A 225 -9.91 -4.99 -19.11
C VAL A 225 -8.88 -3.89 -18.96
N VAL A 226 -8.57 -3.55 -17.71
CA VAL A 226 -7.53 -2.59 -17.36
C VAL A 226 -6.36 -3.34 -16.76
N GLU A 227 -5.19 -3.14 -17.37
CA GLU A 227 -3.90 -3.59 -16.87
C GLU A 227 -3.22 -2.42 -16.15
N TYR A 228 -2.49 -2.72 -15.07
CA TYR A 228 -1.69 -1.72 -14.38
C TYR A 228 -0.40 -2.31 -13.80
N ARG A 229 0.63 -1.47 -13.74
CA ARG A 229 1.84 -1.72 -12.95
C ARG A 229 2.00 -0.60 -11.92
N PHE A 230 2.68 -0.91 -10.85
CA PHE A 230 2.79 0.02 -9.73
C PHE A 230 4.08 -0.20 -8.95
N TYR A 231 4.51 0.83 -8.23
CA TYR A 231 5.52 0.74 -7.21
C TYR A 231 4.88 0.19 -5.93
N ARG A 232 5.49 -0.84 -5.36
CA ARG A 232 4.97 -1.49 -4.15
C ARG A 232 5.28 -0.65 -2.91
N ARG A 233 4.47 -0.85 -1.89
CA ARG A 233 4.72 -0.31 -0.56
C ARG A 233 5.86 -1.08 0.10
N PRO A 234 6.79 -0.39 0.81
CA PRO A 234 7.79 -1.07 1.62
C PRO A 234 7.13 -1.97 2.67
N ARG A 235 7.65 -3.17 2.82
CA ARG A 235 7.17 -4.11 3.84
C ARG A 235 7.85 -3.80 5.17
N PRO A 236 7.11 -3.84 6.31
CA PRO A 236 7.75 -3.71 7.60
C PRO A 236 8.68 -4.90 7.85
N LEU A 237 9.85 -4.63 8.39
CA LEU A 237 10.81 -5.63 8.84
C LEU A 237 10.36 -6.11 10.23
N THR A 238 9.98 -7.37 10.36
CA THR A 238 9.40 -7.94 11.59
C THR A 238 10.23 -9.06 12.16
N SER A 239 10.77 -9.93 11.30
CA SER A 239 11.62 -11.04 11.67
C SER A 239 13.10 -10.67 11.53
N ASP A 240 13.94 -11.19 12.40
CA ASP A 240 15.40 -10.97 12.36
C ASP A 240 16.03 -11.42 11.03
N ASN A 241 15.40 -12.37 10.34
CA ASN A 241 15.85 -12.86 9.03
C ASN A 241 15.27 -12.08 7.83
N ASP A 242 14.42 -11.08 8.08
CA ASP A 242 13.87 -10.29 6.99
C ASP A 242 14.99 -9.56 6.25
N LEU A 243 14.82 -9.47 4.94
CA LEU A 243 15.72 -8.71 4.07
C LEU A 243 15.06 -7.37 3.75
N PRO A 244 15.78 -6.25 3.91
CA PRO A 244 15.30 -4.95 3.45
C PRO A 244 14.99 -4.99 1.95
N ASP A 245 13.99 -4.21 1.53
CA ASP A 245 13.69 -4.03 0.11
C ASP A 245 14.80 -3.26 -0.65
N ILE A 246 15.71 -2.62 0.08
CA ILE A 246 16.89 -1.95 -0.50
C ILE A 246 17.92 -3.00 -0.93
N PRO A 247 18.48 -2.88 -2.15
CA PRO A 247 19.53 -3.79 -2.60
C PRO A 247 20.71 -3.88 -1.62
N PRO A 248 21.25 -5.09 -1.39
CA PRO A 248 22.23 -5.36 -0.33
C PRO A 248 23.44 -4.41 -0.26
N PRO A 249 24.04 -3.95 -1.37
CA PRO A 249 25.16 -3.01 -1.30
C PRO A 249 24.82 -1.67 -0.63
N PHE A 250 23.57 -1.28 -0.65
CA PHE A 250 23.09 0.00 -0.14
C PHE A 250 22.32 -0.12 1.18
N ALA A 251 22.08 -1.33 1.69
CA ALA A 251 21.28 -1.55 2.90
C ALA A 251 21.80 -0.82 4.14
N LYS A 252 23.11 -0.54 4.20
CA LYS A 252 23.73 0.23 5.29
C LYS A 252 23.25 1.68 5.39
N VAL A 253 22.63 2.24 4.35
CA VAL A 253 22.02 3.57 4.43
C VAL A 253 20.95 3.62 5.54
N LEU A 254 20.28 2.49 5.80
CA LEU A 254 19.29 2.38 6.87
C LEU A 254 19.90 2.52 8.26
N VAL A 255 21.13 2.02 8.44
CA VAL A 255 21.87 2.16 9.71
C VAL A 255 22.12 3.64 9.99
N TRP A 256 22.62 4.39 9.00
CA TRP A 256 22.89 5.81 9.15
C TRP A 256 21.62 6.63 9.36
N ASP A 257 20.54 6.33 8.61
CA ASP A 257 19.25 6.97 8.80
C ASP A 257 18.69 6.71 10.22
N ALA A 258 18.77 5.47 10.70
CA ALA A 258 18.30 5.10 12.04
C ALA A 258 19.13 5.78 13.15
N LEU A 259 20.47 5.78 13.01
CA LEU A 259 21.35 6.48 13.96
C LEU A 259 21.06 7.98 14.00
N MET A 260 20.86 8.63 12.87
CA MET A 260 20.48 10.04 12.82
C MET A 260 19.16 10.30 13.56
N MET A 261 18.18 9.41 13.43
CA MET A 261 16.92 9.53 14.17
C MET A 261 17.10 9.34 15.67
N LEU A 262 17.88 8.34 16.08
CA LEU A 262 18.11 8.04 17.50
C LEU A 262 18.91 9.14 18.19
N PHE A 263 19.97 9.65 17.58
CA PHE A 263 20.76 10.74 18.14
C PHE A 263 20.05 12.11 18.14
N ALA A 264 19.10 12.32 17.23
CA ALA A 264 18.29 13.53 17.25
C ALA A 264 17.41 13.65 18.51
N TYR A 265 17.11 12.54 19.16
CA TYR A 265 16.36 12.49 20.43
C TYR A 265 17.26 12.66 21.66
N ASP A 266 18.51 12.30 21.56
CA ASP A 266 19.43 12.27 22.71
C ASP A 266 20.32 13.53 22.68
N ASN A 267 19.85 14.60 23.28
CA ASN A 267 20.44 15.94 23.26
C ASN A 267 21.96 15.98 23.47
N GLN A 268 22.66 16.62 22.57
CA GLN A 268 23.90 17.41 22.73
C GLN A 268 25.29 16.78 22.65
N ALA A 269 25.52 15.49 22.84
CA ALA A 269 26.90 15.03 22.93
C ALA A 269 27.61 14.86 21.58
N GLU A 270 26.91 14.92 20.42
CA GLU A 270 27.45 14.29 19.23
C GLU A 270 27.25 14.97 17.88
N ALA A 271 27.28 16.29 17.85
CA ALA A 271 27.23 17.03 16.58
C ALA A 271 28.29 16.56 15.56
N ALA A 272 29.46 16.11 16.02
CA ALA A 272 30.53 15.59 15.17
C ALA A 272 30.14 14.21 14.58
N ARG A 273 29.59 13.30 15.39
CA ARG A 273 29.10 11.98 14.91
C ARG A 273 27.93 12.16 13.94
N MET A 274 27.02 13.07 14.20
CA MET A 274 25.92 13.40 13.29
C MET A 274 26.41 13.89 11.92
N GLN A 275 27.47 14.68 11.87
CA GLN A 275 28.09 15.09 10.61
C GLN A 275 28.71 13.92 9.86
N GLU A 276 29.34 13.00 10.56
CA GLU A 276 29.92 11.80 9.98
C GLU A 276 28.87 10.86 9.41
N PHE A 277 27.79 10.59 10.15
CA PHE A 277 26.66 9.79 9.68
C PHE A 277 25.97 10.43 8.49
N SER A 278 25.76 11.74 8.50
CA SER A 278 25.21 12.49 7.38
C SER A 278 26.06 12.38 6.12
N LYS A 279 27.39 12.39 6.26
CA LYS A 279 28.32 12.20 5.12
C LYS A 279 28.19 10.79 4.54
N TRP A 280 28.25 9.74 5.37
CA TRP A 280 28.14 8.36 4.91
C TRP A 280 26.76 8.05 4.32
N GLN A 281 25.70 8.60 4.91
CA GLN A 281 24.35 8.54 4.37
C GLN A 281 24.31 9.16 2.97
N PHE A 282 24.87 10.35 2.81
CA PHE A 282 24.88 11.06 1.53
C PHE A 282 25.68 10.31 0.46
N GLU A 283 26.82 9.73 0.81
CA GLU A 283 27.64 8.93 -0.11
C GLU A 283 26.88 7.70 -0.62
N LEU A 284 26.24 6.94 0.28
CA LEU A 284 25.44 5.78 -0.10
C LEU A 284 24.17 6.15 -0.87
N ASP A 285 23.49 7.23 -0.49
CA ASP A 285 22.31 7.73 -1.19
C ASP A 285 22.67 8.14 -2.63
N THR A 286 23.77 8.88 -2.79
CA THR A 286 24.29 9.28 -4.10
C THR A 286 24.65 8.06 -4.94
N ALA A 287 25.36 7.08 -4.38
CA ALA A 287 25.72 5.87 -5.08
C ALA A 287 24.49 5.06 -5.50
N MET A 288 23.45 4.99 -4.65
CA MET A 288 22.19 4.32 -4.95
C MET A 288 21.41 5.05 -6.07
N ARG A 289 21.40 6.39 -6.05
CA ARG A 289 20.77 7.21 -7.11
C ARG A 289 21.45 7.00 -8.45
N LEU A 290 22.79 7.05 -8.48
CA LEU A 290 23.59 6.77 -9.68
C LEU A 290 23.32 5.37 -10.22
N ALA A 291 23.23 4.38 -9.34
CA ALA A 291 22.99 2.99 -9.76
C ALA A 291 21.59 2.76 -10.33
N PHE A 292 20.56 3.43 -9.82
CA PHE A 292 19.17 3.07 -10.12
C PHE A 292 18.32 4.17 -10.77
N LEU A 293 18.60 5.43 -10.50
CA LEU A 293 17.81 6.54 -11.06
C LEU A 293 18.51 7.17 -12.27
N GLU A 294 19.78 7.49 -12.16
CA GLU A 294 20.50 8.19 -13.22
C GLU A 294 20.90 7.25 -14.37
N SER A 295 21.18 5.97 -14.08
CA SER A 295 21.56 4.98 -15.10
C SER A 295 20.42 4.64 -16.06
N GLN A 296 19.17 4.91 -15.70
CA GLN A 296 18.00 4.63 -16.54
C GLN A 296 17.62 5.79 -17.48
N GLY A 297 18.44 6.86 -17.51
CA GLY A 297 18.13 8.07 -18.27
C GLY A 297 16.71 8.55 -17.94
N VAL A 298 16.54 9.76 -17.51
CA VAL A 298 15.32 10.39 -16.96
C VAL A 298 14.03 10.27 -17.84
N GLU A 299 13.95 9.34 -18.75
CA GLU A 299 12.75 9.06 -19.56
C GLU A 299 11.69 8.19 -18.88
N ALA A 300 11.89 7.78 -17.65
CA ALA A 300 10.89 7.02 -16.92
C ALA A 300 9.98 7.89 -16.06
N GLU A 301 9.66 9.09 -16.47
CA GLU A 301 8.40 9.67 -16.01
C GLU A 301 7.28 8.82 -16.62
N PRO A 302 6.43 8.19 -15.78
CA PRO A 302 5.19 7.65 -16.32
C PRO A 302 4.53 8.79 -17.08
N GLN A 303 4.08 8.55 -18.31
CA GLN A 303 3.38 9.56 -19.11
C GLN A 303 2.01 9.88 -18.50
N TYR A 304 2.02 10.35 -17.26
CA TYR A 304 0.87 11.00 -16.65
C TYR A 304 0.85 12.43 -17.20
N VAL A 305 0.16 12.60 -18.28
CA VAL A 305 -0.19 13.95 -18.71
C VAL A 305 -1.08 14.53 -17.62
N ARG A 306 -0.51 15.35 -16.73
CA ARG A 306 -1.31 16.24 -15.91
C ARG A 306 -2.08 17.13 -16.86
N VAL A 307 -3.37 16.88 -16.99
CA VAL A 307 -4.27 17.83 -17.61
C VAL A 307 -4.39 19.00 -16.61
N THR A 308 -3.56 20.01 -16.75
CA THR A 308 -3.85 21.30 -16.17
C THR A 308 -4.96 21.90 -17.00
N ASP A 309 -6.16 22.03 -16.41
CA ASP A 309 -7.25 22.78 -17.02
C ASP A 309 -6.70 24.15 -17.45
N GLY A 310 -6.81 24.45 -18.76
CA GLY A 310 -6.41 25.70 -19.34
C GLY A 310 -7.26 26.84 -18.80
N GLY A 311 -6.68 27.65 -17.94
CA GLY A 311 -7.31 28.82 -17.38
C GLY A 311 -6.43 29.48 -16.33
N GLY A 312 -5.29 30.03 -16.70
CA GLY A 312 -4.46 30.82 -15.81
C GLY A 312 -2.98 30.61 -16.06
N ASP A 313 -2.39 31.62 -16.57
CA ASP A 313 -0.97 31.81 -16.86
C ASP A 313 -0.10 31.63 -15.59
N TRP A 314 0.20 30.38 -15.24
CA TRP A 314 1.21 30.04 -14.24
C TRP A 314 2.26 29.22 -14.94
N GLY A 315 3.40 29.86 -15.13
CA GLY A 315 4.56 29.28 -15.80
C GLY A 315 4.89 27.87 -15.31
N PRO A 316 5.63 27.09 -16.12
CA PRO A 316 5.94 25.70 -15.84
C PRO A 316 6.71 25.62 -14.53
N SER A 317 6.14 24.97 -13.51
CA SER A 317 6.90 24.51 -12.36
C SER A 317 7.79 23.37 -12.85
N VAL A 318 8.98 23.76 -13.31
CA VAL A 318 10.07 22.83 -13.57
C VAL A 318 10.45 22.20 -12.24
N TRP A 319 10.02 21.01 -12.00
CA TRP A 319 10.69 20.12 -11.07
C TRP A 319 11.87 19.54 -11.83
N MET A 320 13.00 20.15 -11.65
CA MET A 320 14.26 19.49 -12.00
C MET A 320 14.51 18.32 -11.04
N PRO A 321 15.22 17.29 -11.51
CA PRO A 321 15.45 16.03 -10.85
C PRO A 321 16.14 16.14 -9.50
#